data_0122753381b488dfc19d19ea15b99380
#
_entry.id   0122753381b488dfc19d19ea15b99380
#
_cell.length_a   1.000
_cell.length_b   1.000
_cell.length_c   1.000
_cell.angle_alpha   90.00
_cell.angle_beta   90.00
_cell.angle_gamma   90.00
#
_symmetry.space_group_name_H-M   'P 1'
#
loop_
_entity.id
_entity.type
_entity.pdbx_description
1 polymer ?
#
loop_
_entity_poly.entity_id
_entity_poly.type
_entity_poly.pdbx_seq_one_letter_code
_entity_poly.pdbx_strand_id
1 'polypeptide(L)'
;DDVNRLCSEIADKYGWAIVNVNLRPFYTEGAKTFGFEIAEQYGWKLPQHTVVPTAGGTILPKVYKAYQELIKLGLVEDNGPKIYSAQAAGCNPVVEAIRAGRDLIKPQKPRTIAKSIAIGNPADGFYVVQAVKQSGGWGEDATDDEIVDAIKLLARTEGIWTEPAGGTTLACTIKLIESGRIPRDESICVSITGNGLKTVEVVQGHLEPPTSIPAKLAAFDAVVNGARKAGQAAPVAVGAGSDFAAP
;
A
#
# COMPACT_ATOMS: atom_id res chain seq x y z
N ASP A 1 13.84 13.35 -3.62
CA ASP A 1 14.18 14.33 -4.68
C ASP A 1 15.68 14.60 -4.72
N ASP A 2 16.37 14.87 -3.59
CA ASP A 2 17.80 15.19 -3.57
C ASP A 2 18.68 14.04 -4.08
N VAL A 3 18.37 12.80 -3.72
CA VAL A 3 19.09 11.62 -4.23
C VAL A 3 18.99 11.51 -5.75
N ASN A 4 17.79 11.72 -6.32
CA ASN A 4 17.61 11.68 -7.78
C ASN A 4 18.41 12.78 -8.48
N ARG A 5 18.43 13.98 -7.91
CA ARG A 5 19.25 15.09 -8.43
C ARG A 5 20.74 14.74 -8.41
N LEU A 6 21.23 14.22 -7.27
CA LEU A 6 22.63 13.78 -7.14
C LEU A 6 22.98 12.66 -8.14
N CYS A 7 22.09 11.68 -8.34
CA CYS A 7 22.29 10.62 -9.33
C CYS A 7 22.42 11.18 -10.75
N SER A 8 21.61 12.19 -11.11
CA SER A 8 21.72 12.86 -12.43
C SER A 8 23.04 13.58 -12.56
N GLU A 9 23.47 14.35 -11.55
CA GLU A 9 24.78 15.04 -11.55
C GLU A 9 25.96 14.07 -11.69
N ILE A 10 25.88 12.89 -11.02
CA ILE A 10 26.88 11.83 -11.11
C ILE A 10 26.91 11.23 -12.53
N ALA A 11 25.74 10.92 -13.10
CA ALA A 11 25.63 10.38 -14.44
C ALA A 11 26.23 11.34 -15.48
N ASP A 12 25.90 12.64 -15.38
CA ASP A 12 26.41 13.67 -16.28
C ASP A 12 27.94 13.84 -16.16
N LYS A 13 28.46 13.84 -14.92
CA LYS A 13 29.88 14.11 -14.69
C LYS A 13 30.79 12.92 -15.00
N TYR A 14 30.35 11.71 -14.66
CA TYR A 14 31.20 10.52 -14.71
C TYR A 14 30.80 9.53 -15.81
N GLY A 15 29.70 9.78 -16.52
CA GLY A 15 29.18 8.87 -17.55
C GLY A 15 28.68 7.53 -16.98
N TRP A 16 28.33 7.48 -15.69
CA TRP A 16 27.84 6.27 -15.07
C TRP A 16 26.39 6.00 -15.38
N ALA A 17 26.08 4.73 -15.67
CA ALA A 17 24.71 4.28 -15.74
C ALA A 17 24.16 4.07 -14.32
N ILE A 18 23.22 4.94 -13.91
CA ILE A 18 22.56 4.83 -12.60
C ILE A 18 21.33 3.95 -12.74
N VAL A 19 21.32 2.79 -12.10
CA VAL A 19 20.20 1.84 -12.11
C VAL A 19 19.14 2.31 -11.09
N ASN A 20 18.26 3.21 -11.55
CA ASN A 20 17.13 3.68 -10.75
C ASN A 20 15.91 3.95 -11.66
N VAL A 21 14.83 4.51 -11.07
CA VAL A 21 13.57 4.84 -11.77
C VAL A 21 13.75 5.77 -12.99
N ASN A 22 14.88 6.46 -13.13
CA ASN A 22 15.16 7.36 -14.24
C ASN A 22 15.70 6.63 -15.49
N LEU A 23 16.09 5.36 -15.38
CA LEU A 23 16.50 4.52 -16.51
C LEU A 23 15.28 3.98 -17.25
N ARG A 24 14.63 4.83 -17.97
CA ARG A 24 13.47 4.52 -18.81
C ARG A 24 13.94 4.08 -20.20
N PRO A 25 13.17 3.23 -20.89
CA PRO A 25 11.83 2.68 -20.58
C PRO A 25 11.82 1.37 -19.78
N PHE A 26 12.96 0.72 -19.58
CA PHE A 26 13.02 -0.66 -19.04
C PHE A 26 12.40 -0.78 -17.66
N TYR A 27 12.72 0.13 -16.75
CA TYR A 27 12.14 0.14 -15.42
C TYR A 27 10.60 0.26 -15.46
N THR A 28 10.09 1.16 -16.28
CA THR A 28 8.64 1.40 -16.34
C THR A 28 7.90 0.24 -16.98
N GLU A 29 8.45 -0.38 -18.03
CA GLU A 29 7.82 -1.55 -18.65
C GLU A 29 7.88 -2.77 -17.74
N GLY A 30 8.96 -2.96 -16.97
CA GLY A 30 9.06 -4.01 -15.96
C GLY A 30 7.96 -3.93 -14.89
N ALA A 31 7.49 -2.74 -14.53
CA ALA A 31 6.41 -2.56 -13.57
C ALA A 31 5.05 -3.15 -14.04
N LYS A 32 4.87 -3.47 -15.33
CA LYS A 32 3.67 -4.17 -15.83
C LYS A 32 3.53 -5.59 -15.28
N THR A 33 4.64 -6.22 -14.88
CA THR A 33 4.62 -7.56 -14.30
C THR A 33 3.71 -7.65 -13.09
N PHE A 34 3.58 -6.57 -12.32
CA PHE A 34 2.62 -6.49 -11.21
C PHE A 34 1.17 -6.65 -11.70
N GLY A 35 0.80 -5.95 -12.77
CA GLY A 35 -0.55 -6.09 -13.37
C GLY A 35 -0.80 -7.47 -13.99
N PHE A 36 0.21 -8.06 -14.62
CA PHE A 36 0.12 -9.41 -15.17
C PHE A 36 -0.04 -10.47 -14.07
N GLU A 37 0.70 -10.34 -12.98
CA GLU A 37 0.60 -11.23 -11.81
C GLU A 37 -0.77 -11.12 -11.14
N ILE A 38 -1.34 -9.92 -11.00
CA ILE A 38 -2.71 -9.75 -10.52
C ILE A 38 -3.69 -10.53 -11.41
N ALA A 39 -3.64 -10.35 -12.74
CA ALA A 39 -4.53 -11.04 -13.65
C ALA A 39 -4.39 -12.57 -13.58
N GLU A 40 -3.16 -13.08 -13.52
CA GLU A 40 -2.87 -14.51 -13.38
C GLU A 40 -3.43 -15.08 -12.07
N GLN A 41 -3.17 -14.42 -10.93
CA GLN A 41 -3.62 -14.88 -9.62
C GLN A 41 -5.14 -14.77 -9.43
N TYR A 42 -5.80 -13.86 -10.16
CA TYR A 42 -7.26 -13.77 -10.23
C TYR A 42 -7.87 -14.76 -11.22
N GLY A 43 -7.11 -15.72 -11.74
CA GLY A 43 -7.58 -16.72 -12.69
C GLY A 43 -7.93 -16.13 -14.06
N TRP A 44 -7.10 -15.24 -14.57
CA TRP A 44 -7.27 -14.52 -15.85
C TRP A 44 -8.57 -13.70 -15.90
N LYS A 45 -8.88 -13.08 -14.79
CA LYS A 45 -9.91 -12.06 -14.63
C LYS A 45 -9.28 -10.80 -14.04
N LEU A 46 -9.88 -9.65 -14.30
CA LEU A 46 -9.42 -8.41 -13.69
C LEU A 46 -10.28 -8.05 -12.48
N PRO A 47 -9.69 -7.55 -11.38
CA PRO A 47 -10.48 -6.92 -10.33
C PRO A 47 -11.16 -5.68 -10.90
N GLN A 48 -12.39 -5.41 -10.47
CA GLN A 48 -13.13 -4.22 -10.88
C GLN A 48 -12.46 -2.93 -10.36
N HIS A 49 -11.80 -3.03 -9.20
CA HIS A 49 -11.11 -1.90 -8.58
C HIS A 49 -9.71 -2.33 -8.15
N THR A 50 -8.72 -1.49 -8.44
CA THR A 50 -7.33 -1.68 -7.97
C THR A 50 -6.83 -0.40 -7.31
N VAL A 51 -6.48 -0.47 -6.02
CA VAL A 51 -5.93 0.65 -5.26
C VAL A 51 -4.43 0.48 -5.13
N VAL A 52 -3.65 1.48 -5.56
CA VAL A 52 -2.18 1.41 -5.66
C VAL A 52 -1.54 2.56 -4.88
N PRO A 53 -0.56 2.30 -4.00
CA PRO A 53 0.18 3.36 -3.33
C PRO A 53 1.04 4.12 -4.35
N THR A 54 0.99 5.45 -4.31
CA THR A 54 1.63 6.28 -5.32
C THR A 54 2.74 7.13 -4.72
N ALA A 55 3.97 6.84 -5.13
CA ALA A 55 5.18 7.62 -4.85
C ALA A 55 5.59 8.44 -6.08
N GLY A 56 6.60 8.01 -6.80
CA GLY A 56 7.03 8.59 -8.08
C GLY A 56 6.05 8.38 -9.24
N GLY A 57 5.08 7.46 -9.07
CA GLY A 57 3.97 7.28 -10.00
C GLY A 57 4.19 6.21 -11.06
N THR A 58 5.23 5.38 -10.98
CA THR A 58 5.55 4.42 -12.05
C THR A 58 4.61 3.20 -12.06
N ILE A 59 4.32 2.61 -10.89
CA ILE A 59 3.59 1.33 -10.79
C ILE A 59 2.15 1.46 -11.30
N LEU A 60 1.41 2.44 -10.80
CA LEU A 60 -0.03 2.58 -11.07
C LEU A 60 -0.37 2.64 -12.57
N PRO A 61 0.23 3.53 -13.39
CA PRO A 61 -0.08 3.58 -14.82
C PRO A 61 0.32 2.31 -15.56
N LYS A 62 1.33 1.56 -15.05
CA LYS A 62 1.78 0.32 -15.67
C LYS A 62 0.92 -0.88 -15.33
N VAL A 63 0.35 -0.92 -14.13
CA VAL A 63 -0.72 -1.88 -13.80
C VAL A 63 -1.92 -1.66 -14.72
N TYR A 64 -2.37 -0.41 -14.88
CA TYR A 64 -3.46 -0.09 -15.79
C TYR A 64 -3.13 -0.41 -17.25
N LYS A 65 -1.92 -0.08 -17.70
CA LYS A 65 -1.44 -0.45 -19.04
C LYS A 65 -1.43 -1.97 -19.25
N ALA A 66 -0.98 -2.74 -18.26
CA ALA A 66 -0.99 -4.20 -18.31
C ALA A 66 -2.42 -4.74 -18.51
N TYR A 67 -3.40 -4.21 -17.77
CA TYR A 67 -4.80 -4.58 -17.95
C TYR A 67 -5.30 -4.28 -19.36
N GLN A 68 -5.02 -3.07 -19.86
CA GLN A 68 -5.41 -2.68 -21.23
C GLN A 68 -4.75 -3.55 -22.31
N GLU A 69 -3.49 -3.96 -22.12
CA GLU A 69 -2.80 -4.89 -23.03
C GLU A 69 -3.44 -6.28 -23.01
N LEU A 70 -3.74 -6.83 -21.83
CA LEU A 70 -4.39 -8.13 -21.70
C LEU A 70 -5.80 -8.15 -22.33
N ILE A 71 -6.59 -7.08 -22.13
CA ILE A 71 -7.89 -6.90 -22.76
C ILE A 71 -7.74 -6.84 -24.29
N LYS A 72 -6.83 -6.00 -24.78
CA LYS A 72 -6.60 -5.84 -26.22
C LYS A 72 -6.14 -7.13 -26.92
N LEU A 73 -5.41 -7.98 -26.21
CA LEU A 73 -4.96 -9.28 -26.69
C LEU A 73 -6.04 -10.36 -26.58
N GLY A 74 -7.18 -10.07 -25.97
CA GLY A 74 -8.26 -11.03 -25.73
C GLY A 74 -7.93 -12.12 -24.70
N LEU A 75 -6.93 -11.86 -23.83
CA LEU A 75 -6.52 -12.80 -22.76
C LEU A 75 -7.41 -12.69 -21.52
N VAL A 76 -8.07 -11.57 -21.33
CA VAL A 76 -9.06 -11.30 -20.27
C VAL A 76 -10.25 -10.54 -20.84
N GLU A 77 -11.40 -10.67 -20.22
CA GLU A 77 -12.58 -9.89 -20.54
C GLU A 77 -12.42 -8.44 -20.04
N ASP A 78 -12.98 -7.49 -20.79
CA ASP A 78 -13.05 -6.08 -20.34
C ASP A 78 -14.24 -5.91 -19.40
N ASN A 79 -13.98 -5.86 -18.12
CA ASN A 79 -14.96 -5.56 -17.09
C ASN A 79 -14.95 -4.09 -16.63
N GLY A 80 -14.28 -3.21 -17.38
CA GLY A 80 -14.13 -1.79 -17.06
C GLY A 80 -13.28 -1.53 -15.79
N PRO A 81 -12.07 -2.11 -15.67
CA PRO A 81 -11.28 -2.04 -14.44
C PRO A 81 -10.89 -0.60 -14.11
N LYS A 82 -11.16 -0.16 -12.87
CA LYS A 82 -10.83 1.17 -12.36
C LYS A 82 -9.59 1.12 -11.49
N ILE A 83 -8.74 2.15 -11.61
CA ILE A 83 -7.52 2.25 -10.83
C ILE A 83 -7.50 3.51 -9.97
N TYR A 84 -7.05 3.39 -8.73
CA TYR A 84 -7.10 4.43 -7.70
C TYR A 84 -5.71 4.73 -7.16
N SER A 85 -5.41 6.01 -6.99
CA SER A 85 -4.16 6.47 -6.38
C SER A 85 -4.34 6.67 -4.88
N ALA A 86 -3.50 6.01 -4.08
CA ALA A 86 -3.43 6.20 -2.63
C ALA A 86 -2.15 6.95 -2.25
N GLN A 87 -2.28 8.06 -1.52
CA GLN A 87 -1.15 8.83 -1.00
C GLN A 87 -1.34 9.17 0.48
N ALA A 88 -0.24 9.51 1.17
CA ALA A 88 -0.31 10.08 2.51
C ALA A 88 -0.74 11.55 2.44
N ALA A 89 -1.64 12.02 3.30
CA ALA A 89 -2.13 13.39 3.32
C ALA A 89 -1.00 14.44 3.48
N GLY A 90 0.09 14.07 4.17
CA GLY A 90 1.29 14.91 4.28
C GLY A 90 2.19 14.93 3.04
N CYS A 91 1.84 14.20 1.97
CA CYS A 91 2.50 14.22 0.67
C CYS A 91 1.57 13.61 -0.40
N ASN A 92 0.62 14.38 -0.91
CA ASN A 92 -0.46 13.93 -1.79
C ASN A 92 -0.58 14.70 -3.11
N PRO A 93 0.52 15.09 -3.77
CA PRO A 93 0.47 16.00 -4.93
C PRO A 93 -0.33 15.44 -6.11
N VAL A 94 -0.35 14.11 -6.29
CA VAL A 94 -1.14 13.45 -7.34
C VAL A 94 -2.62 13.47 -7.01
N VAL A 95 -2.99 13.14 -5.78
CA VAL A 95 -4.37 13.17 -5.30
C VAL A 95 -4.96 14.57 -5.43
N GLU A 96 -4.23 15.61 -5.05
CA GLU A 96 -4.66 16.99 -5.23
C GLU A 96 -4.85 17.36 -6.71
N ALA A 97 -3.99 16.88 -7.60
CA ALA A 97 -4.14 17.12 -9.03
C ALA A 97 -5.41 16.44 -9.57
N ILE A 98 -5.67 15.18 -9.19
CA ILE A 98 -6.88 14.44 -9.57
C ILE A 98 -8.14 15.15 -9.06
N ARG A 99 -8.19 15.48 -7.78
CA ARG A 99 -9.34 16.16 -7.14
C ARG A 99 -9.64 17.53 -7.75
N ALA A 100 -8.59 18.25 -8.15
CA ALA A 100 -8.70 19.54 -8.80
C ALA A 100 -8.93 19.48 -10.32
N GLY A 101 -9.04 18.27 -10.91
CA GLY A 101 -9.20 18.09 -12.35
C GLY A 101 -7.99 18.49 -13.19
N ARG A 102 -6.81 18.72 -12.56
CA ARG A 102 -5.59 19.14 -13.25
C ARG A 102 -4.84 17.94 -13.81
N ASP A 103 -4.10 18.15 -14.89
CA ASP A 103 -3.19 17.15 -15.46
C ASP A 103 -1.78 17.26 -14.88
N LEU A 104 -1.38 18.46 -14.51
CA LEU A 104 -0.03 18.74 -14.00
C LEU A 104 0.00 18.73 -12.47
N ILE A 105 1.06 18.15 -11.95
CA ILE A 105 1.35 18.06 -10.54
C ILE A 105 1.93 19.38 -10.04
N LYS A 106 1.48 19.84 -8.88
CA LYS A 106 2.14 20.91 -8.13
C LYS A 106 3.04 20.26 -7.08
N PRO A 107 4.36 20.46 -7.12
CA PRO A 107 5.27 19.88 -6.15
C PRO A 107 4.93 20.28 -4.71
N GLN A 108 5.14 19.34 -3.76
CA GLN A 108 4.94 19.53 -2.33
C GLN A 108 6.19 19.17 -1.55
N LYS A 109 6.38 19.74 -0.35
CA LYS A 109 7.40 19.28 0.59
C LYS A 109 6.82 18.16 1.44
N PRO A 110 7.37 16.92 1.39
CA PRO A 110 6.81 15.79 2.13
C PRO A 110 6.89 15.96 3.64
N ARG A 111 5.80 15.62 4.34
CA ARG A 111 5.71 15.57 5.80
C ARG A 111 4.79 14.42 6.22
N THR A 112 5.33 13.20 6.27
CA THR A 112 4.59 11.98 6.61
C THR A 112 5.51 10.89 7.13
N ILE A 113 4.97 9.94 7.87
CA ILE A 113 5.62 8.68 8.28
C ILE A 113 5.81 7.72 7.11
N ALA A 114 5.01 7.84 6.04
CA ALA A 114 5.06 6.97 4.86
C ALA A 114 6.26 7.32 3.96
N LYS A 115 7.48 7.07 4.46
CA LYS A 115 8.74 7.50 3.82
C LYS A 115 8.94 6.93 2.43
N SER A 116 8.55 5.68 2.17
CA SER A 116 8.72 5.02 0.87
C SER A 116 7.87 5.65 -0.25
N ILE A 117 6.79 6.36 0.10
CA ILE A 117 5.92 7.06 -0.85
C ILE A 117 5.97 8.59 -0.71
N ALA A 118 6.88 9.12 0.10
CA ALA A 118 7.04 10.56 0.35
C ALA A 118 7.79 11.27 -0.79
N ILE A 119 7.24 11.25 -2.00
CA ILE A 119 7.79 11.90 -3.18
C ILE A 119 6.95 13.13 -3.53
N GLY A 120 7.50 14.30 -3.21
CA GLY A 120 6.78 15.57 -3.39
C GLY A 120 6.72 16.07 -4.84
N ASN A 121 7.62 15.60 -5.70
CA ASN A 121 7.64 15.87 -7.13
C ASN A 121 7.69 14.57 -7.94
N PRO A 122 6.55 13.87 -8.09
CA PRO A 122 6.50 12.57 -8.75
C PRO A 122 6.78 12.68 -10.25
N ALA A 123 7.84 12.00 -10.73
CA ALA A 123 8.28 12.05 -12.12
C ALA A 123 7.22 11.51 -13.10
N ASP A 124 6.44 10.53 -12.70
CA ASP A 124 5.36 9.93 -13.49
C ASP A 124 3.96 10.42 -13.08
N GLY A 125 3.88 11.47 -12.26
CA GLY A 125 2.61 11.98 -11.74
C GLY A 125 1.59 12.32 -12.81
N PHE A 126 2.02 12.89 -13.94
CA PHE A 126 1.16 13.10 -15.10
C PHE A 126 0.49 11.81 -15.59
N TYR A 127 1.27 10.74 -15.75
CA TYR A 127 0.73 9.45 -16.23
C TYR A 127 -0.21 8.80 -15.23
N VAL A 128 0.01 9.00 -13.92
CA VAL A 128 -0.94 8.55 -12.88
C VAL A 128 -2.28 9.25 -13.03
N VAL A 129 -2.27 10.58 -13.16
CA VAL A 129 -3.50 11.35 -13.36
C VAL A 129 -4.25 10.89 -14.61
N GLN A 130 -3.53 10.65 -15.72
CA GLN A 130 -4.15 10.18 -16.96
C GLN A 130 -4.75 8.76 -16.78
N ALA A 131 -4.04 7.83 -16.16
CA ALA A 131 -4.55 6.47 -15.94
C ALA A 131 -5.80 6.46 -15.05
N VAL A 132 -5.80 7.25 -13.96
CA VAL A 132 -6.96 7.38 -13.08
C VAL A 132 -8.15 8.00 -13.81
N LYS A 133 -7.95 9.06 -14.59
CA LYS A 133 -9.02 9.69 -15.39
C LYS A 133 -9.58 8.73 -16.44
N GLN A 134 -8.73 8.05 -17.19
CA GLN A 134 -9.13 7.12 -18.26
C GLN A 134 -9.91 5.92 -17.73
N SER A 135 -9.53 5.39 -16.56
CA SER A 135 -10.23 4.27 -15.93
C SER A 135 -11.53 4.67 -15.21
N GLY A 136 -11.78 5.97 -15.02
CA GLY A 136 -12.88 6.44 -14.17
C GLY A 136 -12.66 6.20 -12.67
N GLY A 137 -11.39 6.05 -12.26
CA GLY A 137 -10.99 5.91 -10.86
C GLY A 137 -10.92 7.23 -10.11
N TRP A 138 -10.22 7.23 -8.97
CA TRP A 138 -10.09 8.39 -8.09
C TRP A 138 -8.74 8.44 -7.37
N GLY A 139 -8.43 9.58 -6.77
CA GLY A 139 -7.32 9.75 -5.85
C GLY A 139 -7.80 9.97 -4.43
N GLU A 140 -7.29 9.17 -3.49
CA GLU A 140 -7.60 9.29 -2.06
C GLU A 140 -6.33 9.41 -1.22
N ASP A 141 -6.43 10.09 -0.07
CA ASP A 141 -5.31 10.23 0.86
C ASP A 141 -5.69 9.83 2.28
N ALA A 142 -4.66 9.53 3.08
CA ALA A 142 -4.80 9.15 4.47
C ALA A 142 -3.81 9.92 5.35
N THR A 143 -4.27 10.32 6.55
CA THR A 143 -3.41 10.91 7.59
C THR A 143 -2.46 9.87 8.17
N ASP A 144 -1.41 10.31 8.86
CA ASP A 144 -0.45 9.41 9.49
C ASP A 144 -1.13 8.50 10.55
N ASP A 145 -2.11 9.00 11.28
CA ASP A 145 -2.89 8.20 12.25
C ASP A 145 -3.75 7.15 11.55
N GLU A 146 -4.47 7.51 10.48
CA GLU A 146 -5.24 6.56 9.67
C GLU A 146 -4.34 5.46 9.08
N ILE A 147 -3.11 5.81 8.68
CA ILE A 147 -2.12 4.86 8.17
C ILE A 147 -1.72 3.86 9.25
N VAL A 148 -1.41 4.32 10.47
CA VAL A 148 -1.04 3.44 11.60
C VAL A 148 -2.21 2.52 11.97
N ASP A 149 -3.42 3.03 12.02
CA ASP A 149 -4.61 2.23 12.33
C ASP A 149 -4.89 1.18 11.24
N ALA A 150 -4.68 1.52 9.98
CA ALA A 150 -4.80 0.57 8.86
C ALA A 150 -3.71 -0.54 8.92
N ILE A 151 -2.45 -0.21 9.29
CA ILE A 151 -1.40 -1.22 9.52
C ILE A 151 -1.83 -2.20 10.62
N LYS A 152 -2.32 -1.68 11.75
CA LYS A 152 -2.79 -2.49 12.88
C LYS A 152 -4.02 -3.33 12.50
N LEU A 153 -4.95 -2.76 11.74
CA LEU A 153 -6.13 -3.46 11.25
C LEU A 153 -5.72 -4.65 10.37
N LEU A 154 -4.88 -4.42 9.35
CA LEU A 154 -4.42 -5.47 8.44
C LEU A 154 -3.69 -6.60 9.17
N ALA A 155 -2.82 -6.26 10.12
CA ALA A 155 -2.12 -7.25 10.93
C ALA A 155 -3.08 -8.09 11.78
N ARG A 156 -4.11 -7.46 12.36
CA ARG A 156 -5.07 -8.13 13.24
C ARG A 156 -6.08 -9.01 12.50
N THR A 157 -6.50 -8.62 11.29
CA THR A 157 -7.55 -9.32 10.54
C THR A 157 -6.98 -10.34 9.55
N GLU A 158 -5.85 -10.01 8.89
CA GLU A 158 -5.29 -10.83 7.82
C GLU A 158 -3.92 -11.43 8.18
N GLY A 159 -3.34 -11.10 9.33
CA GLY A 159 -1.99 -11.54 9.70
C GLY A 159 -0.88 -10.91 8.84
N ILE A 160 -1.18 -9.87 8.08
CA ILE A 160 -0.24 -9.21 7.19
C ILE A 160 0.31 -7.96 7.86
N TRP A 161 1.62 -7.94 8.14
CA TRP A 161 2.29 -6.74 8.63
C TRP A 161 2.97 -5.97 7.51
N THR A 162 2.41 -4.80 7.20
CA THR A 162 2.88 -3.94 6.11
C THR A 162 3.60 -2.68 6.62
N GLU A 163 4.45 -2.10 5.76
CA GLU A 163 4.99 -0.75 5.93
C GLU A 163 3.90 0.33 5.72
N PRO A 164 4.16 1.62 6.05
CA PRO A 164 3.18 2.69 5.87
C PRO A 164 2.60 2.85 4.46
N ALA A 165 3.31 2.45 3.40
CA ALA A 165 2.75 2.48 2.05
C ALA A 165 1.53 1.55 1.91
N GLY A 166 1.62 0.31 2.44
CA GLY A 166 0.47 -0.60 2.47
C GLY A 166 -0.63 -0.13 3.40
N GLY A 167 -0.27 0.45 4.57
CA GLY A 167 -1.23 1.11 5.46
C GLY A 167 -1.98 2.24 4.77
N THR A 168 -1.28 3.08 4.01
CA THR A 168 -1.89 4.14 3.19
C THR A 168 -2.89 3.56 2.18
N THR A 169 -2.50 2.49 1.49
CA THR A 169 -3.37 1.85 0.50
C THR A 169 -4.65 1.34 1.13
N LEU A 170 -4.55 0.65 2.27
CA LEU A 170 -5.73 0.13 2.97
C LEU A 170 -6.60 1.26 3.53
N ALA A 171 -6.03 2.27 4.19
CA ALA A 171 -6.78 3.41 4.71
C ALA A 171 -7.55 4.14 3.60
N CYS A 172 -6.89 4.41 2.47
CA CYS A 172 -7.54 5.00 1.30
C CYS A 172 -8.64 4.10 0.72
N THR A 173 -8.43 2.79 0.69
CA THR A 173 -9.45 1.82 0.24
C THR A 173 -10.70 1.89 1.10
N ILE A 174 -10.55 1.93 2.42
CA ILE A 174 -11.67 2.06 3.37
C ILE A 174 -12.45 3.36 3.07
N LYS A 175 -11.76 4.48 2.94
CA LYS A 175 -12.38 5.78 2.62
C LYS A 175 -13.10 5.78 1.27
N LEU A 176 -12.54 5.12 0.26
CA LEU A 176 -13.18 4.97 -1.06
C LEU A 176 -14.47 4.16 -0.98
N ILE A 177 -14.51 3.12 -0.16
CA ILE A 177 -15.71 2.32 0.09
C ILE A 177 -16.74 3.13 0.89
N GLU A 178 -16.34 3.79 1.96
CA GLU A 178 -17.21 4.60 2.82
C GLU A 178 -17.83 5.77 2.09
N SER A 179 -17.09 6.39 1.17
CA SER A 179 -17.60 7.47 0.31
C SER A 179 -18.46 6.98 -0.86
N GLY A 180 -18.65 5.67 -1.02
CA GLY A 180 -19.43 5.07 -2.11
C GLY A 180 -18.76 5.13 -3.48
N ARG A 181 -17.46 5.45 -3.55
CA ARG A 181 -16.71 5.44 -4.81
C ARG A 181 -16.34 4.03 -5.27
N ILE A 182 -16.23 3.12 -4.33
CA ILE A 182 -16.09 1.68 -4.57
C ILE A 182 -17.30 0.99 -3.93
N PRO A 183 -18.16 0.33 -4.73
CA PRO A 183 -19.27 -0.47 -4.21
C PRO A 183 -18.77 -1.64 -3.35
N ARG A 184 -19.53 -2.01 -2.31
CA ARG A 184 -19.14 -3.06 -1.37
C ARG A 184 -19.20 -4.49 -1.93
N ASP A 185 -19.93 -4.68 -3.01
CA ASP A 185 -20.18 -5.94 -3.69
C ASP A 185 -19.28 -6.16 -4.92
N GLU A 186 -18.40 -5.20 -5.23
CA GLU A 186 -17.45 -5.31 -6.33
C GLU A 186 -16.08 -5.76 -5.86
N SER A 187 -15.32 -6.44 -6.73
CA SER A 187 -14.00 -6.98 -6.40
C SER A 187 -12.94 -5.87 -6.31
N ILE A 188 -12.12 -5.93 -5.26
CA ILE A 188 -11.08 -4.94 -4.98
C ILE A 188 -9.73 -5.63 -4.83
N CYS A 189 -8.73 -5.17 -5.57
CA CYS A 189 -7.33 -5.49 -5.32
C CYS A 189 -6.68 -4.35 -4.53
N VAL A 190 -6.26 -4.63 -3.30
CA VAL A 190 -5.54 -3.69 -2.43
C VAL A 190 -4.05 -4.01 -2.52
N SER A 191 -3.25 -3.12 -3.11
CA SER A 191 -1.83 -3.35 -3.35
C SER A 191 -1.00 -3.14 -2.08
N ILE A 192 -0.63 -4.23 -1.40
CA ILE A 192 0.23 -4.21 -0.22
C ILE A 192 1.67 -4.46 -0.66
N THR A 193 2.46 -3.41 -0.81
CA THR A 193 3.73 -3.44 -1.55
C THR A 193 4.96 -3.71 -0.71
N GLY A 194 4.95 -3.44 0.59
CA GLY A 194 6.13 -3.57 1.43
C GLY A 194 5.86 -4.19 2.80
N ASN A 195 6.86 -4.91 3.32
CA ASN A 195 6.80 -5.55 4.63
C ASN A 195 7.08 -4.55 5.75
N GLY A 196 6.38 -4.67 6.89
CA GLY A 196 6.46 -3.77 8.04
C GLY A 196 7.78 -3.84 8.81
N LEU A 197 8.60 -4.90 8.62
CA LEU A 197 9.93 -4.99 9.22
C LEU A 197 10.90 -3.89 8.75
N LYS A 198 10.59 -3.21 7.64
CA LYS A 198 11.37 -2.06 7.15
C LYS A 198 11.23 -0.81 8.02
N THR A 199 10.14 -0.69 8.78
CA THR A 199 9.73 0.54 9.48
C THR A 199 9.04 0.22 10.81
N VAL A 200 9.65 -0.63 11.62
CA VAL A 200 9.11 -1.09 12.92
C VAL A 200 8.78 0.08 13.84
N GLU A 201 9.58 1.13 13.79
CA GLU A 201 9.46 2.33 14.61
C GLU A 201 8.12 3.06 14.43
N VAL A 202 7.47 2.91 13.28
CA VAL A 202 6.21 3.59 12.97
C VAL A 202 5.07 3.10 13.87
N VAL A 203 5.06 1.83 14.25
CA VAL A 203 4.01 1.24 15.09
C VAL A 203 4.44 1.04 16.54
N GLN A 204 5.73 1.12 16.84
CA GLN A 204 6.30 0.79 18.16
C GLN A 204 5.67 1.61 19.28
N GLY A 205 5.44 2.90 19.07
CA GLY A 205 4.77 3.79 20.05
C GLY A 205 3.25 3.61 20.15
N HIS A 206 2.65 2.81 19.28
CA HIS A 206 1.20 2.57 19.19
C HIS A 206 0.81 1.15 19.63
N LEU A 207 1.77 0.36 20.09
CA LEU A 207 1.55 -0.98 20.62
C LEU A 207 1.77 -0.98 22.13
N GLU A 208 0.92 -1.70 22.85
CA GLU A 208 1.14 -1.94 24.27
C GLU A 208 2.39 -2.81 24.46
N PRO A 209 3.33 -2.41 25.30
CA PRO A 209 4.51 -3.24 25.57
C PRO A 209 4.06 -4.55 26.26
N PRO A 210 4.73 -5.67 26.00
CA PRO A 210 4.43 -6.93 26.66
C PRO A 210 4.71 -6.78 28.16
N THR A 211 3.84 -7.34 29.00
CA THR A 211 4.01 -7.38 30.43
C THR A 211 5.20 -8.26 30.81
N SER A 212 6.24 -7.67 31.39
CA SER A 212 7.39 -8.42 31.89
C SER A 212 7.08 -9.02 33.26
N ILE A 213 7.25 -10.34 33.38
CA ILE A 213 7.04 -11.06 34.65
C ILE A 213 8.26 -11.95 34.96
N PRO A 214 8.55 -12.24 36.24
CA PRO A 214 9.47 -13.32 36.58
C PRO A 214 9.01 -14.66 36.02
N ALA A 215 9.94 -15.55 35.64
CA ALA A 215 9.63 -16.87 35.11
C ALA A 215 9.12 -17.83 36.23
N LYS A 216 7.99 -17.49 36.85
CA LYS A 216 7.31 -18.24 37.92
C LYS A 216 5.82 -18.30 37.66
N LEU A 217 5.22 -19.48 37.82
CA LEU A 217 3.79 -19.69 37.61
C LEU A 217 2.94 -18.71 38.43
N ALA A 218 3.25 -18.48 39.69
CA ALA A 218 2.53 -17.54 40.54
C ALA A 218 2.50 -16.10 39.99
N ALA A 219 3.58 -15.67 39.29
CA ALA A 219 3.61 -14.35 38.67
C ALA A 219 2.69 -14.30 37.44
N PHE A 220 2.65 -15.37 36.63
CA PHE A 220 1.73 -15.49 35.52
C PHE A 220 0.26 -15.53 35.99
N ASP A 221 -0.05 -16.33 37.02
CA ASP A 221 -1.38 -16.41 37.60
C ASP A 221 -1.87 -15.07 38.16
N ALA A 222 -0.99 -14.27 38.74
CA ALA A 222 -1.34 -12.94 39.24
C ALA A 222 -1.78 -12.01 38.09
N VAL A 223 -1.10 -12.05 36.91
CA VAL A 223 -1.47 -11.25 35.73
C VAL A 223 -2.82 -11.72 35.14
N VAL A 224 -3.00 -13.03 34.95
CA VAL A 224 -4.24 -13.59 34.39
C VAL A 224 -5.45 -13.31 35.31
N ASN A 225 -5.26 -13.46 36.61
CA ASN A 225 -6.35 -13.20 37.56
C ASN A 225 -6.65 -11.70 37.71
N GLY A 226 -5.63 -10.84 37.56
CA GLY A 226 -5.81 -9.39 37.48
C GLY A 226 -6.59 -8.97 36.25
N ALA A 227 -6.27 -9.52 35.09
CA ALA A 227 -6.97 -9.25 33.81
C ALA A 227 -8.44 -9.72 33.88
N ARG A 228 -8.72 -10.89 34.47
CA ARG A 228 -10.09 -11.38 34.67
C ARG A 228 -10.93 -10.49 35.59
N LYS A 229 -10.33 -9.96 36.63
CA LYS A 229 -11.01 -9.01 37.56
C LYS A 229 -11.28 -7.65 36.89
N ALA A 230 -10.45 -7.23 35.96
CA ALA A 230 -10.62 -5.98 35.20
C ALA A 230 -11.61 -6.11 34.02
N GLY A 231 -12.24 -7.27 33.78
CA GLY A 231 -13.19 -7.48 32.68
C GLY A 231 -12.54 -7.54 31.28
N GLN A 232 -11.22 -7.62 31.23
CA GLN A 232 -10.50 -7.85 29.96
C GLN A 232 -10.61 -9.34 29.60
N ALA A 233 -10.86 -9.64 28.32
CA ALA A 233 -10.90 -11.02 27.85
C ALA A 233 -9.57 -11.72 28.17
N ALA A 234 -9.65 -12.86 28.86
CA ALA A 234 -8.46 -13.70 29.06
C ALA A 234 -7.87 -14.07 27.69
N PRO A 235 -6.54 -14.13 27.54
CA PRO A 235 -5.94 -14.65 26.31
C PRO A 235 -6.56 -16.02 26.02
N VAL A 236 -7.12 -16.17 24.81
CA VAL A 236 -7.73 -17.43 24.37
C VAL A 236 -6.63 -18.50 24.43
N ALA A 237 -6.81 -19.51 25.28
CA ALA A 237 -5.96 -20.68 25.26
C ALA A 237 -6.13 -21.31 23.87
N VAL A 238 -5.10 -21.26 23.05
CA VAL A 238 -5.04 -22.07 21.84
C VAL A 238 -5.07 -23.52 22.32
N GLY A 239 -6.22 -24.18 22.13
CA GLY A 239 -6.38 -25.56 22.49
C GLY A 239 -5.27 -26.38 21.84
N ALA A 240 -4.61 -27.21 22.62
CA ALA A 240 -3.74 -28.25 22.14
C ALA A 240 -4.58 -29.16 21.23
N GLY A 241 -4.59 -28.85 19.92
CA GLY A 241 -5.09 -29.76 18.90
C GLY A 241 -4.13 -30.95 18.86
N SER A 242 -4.51 -32.04 19.54
CA SER A 242 -4.02 -33.36 19.20
C SER A 242 -4.44 -33.63 17.77
N ASP A 243 -3.46 -33.98 16.93
CA ASP A 243 -3.53 -34.74 15.68
C ASP A 243 -2.72 -34.09 14.55
N PHE A 244 -1.38 -34.08 14.75
CA PHE A 244 -0.46 -34.18 13.63
C PHE A 244 0.03 -35.64 13.56
N ALA A 245 -0.75 -36.51 12.90
CA ALA A 245 -0.20 -37.75 12.33
C ALA A 245 0.47 -37.35 11.02
N ALA A 246 1.80 -37.41 10.99
CA ALA A 246 2.58 -37.29 9.76
C ALA A 246 2.48 -38.61 8.96
N PRO A 247 2.51 -38.49 7.60
CA PRO A 247 2.68 -39.68 6.74
C PRO A 247 4.14 -40.20 6.77
#